data_87a227a984cf09d64fd6518809b85b6d
#
_entry.id   87a227a984cf09d64fd6518809b85b6d
#
_cell.length_a   1.000
_cell.length_b   1.000
_cell.length_c   1.000
_cell.angle_alpha   90.00
_cell.angle_beta   90.00
_cell.angle_gamma   90.00
#
_symmetry.space_group_name_H-M   'P 1'
#
loop_
_entity.id
_entity.type
_entity.pdbx_description
1 polymer ?
#
loop_
_entity_poly.entity_id
_entity_poly.type
_entity_poly.pdbx_seq_one_letter_code
_entity_poly.pdbx_strand_id
1 'polypeptide(L)' 'MQTKYTEFSEIFTKLSDDELIESFNKEVGNKGWVSARGYYLVALHSEFTTRGFDISKISYDDRFSIKHRIRLIGKKAIIM' A
#
# COMPACT_ATOMS: atom_id res chain seq x y z
N MET A 1 6.15 17.08 15.43
CA MET A 1 6.89 15.80 15.51
C MET A 1 6.47 14.88 14.38
N GLN A 2 7.41 14.42 13.59
CA GLN A 2 7.10 13.48 12.52
C GLN A 2 7.01 12.07 13.08
N THR A 3 6.03 11.31 12.58
CA THR A 3 5.88 9.90 12.90
C THR A 3 6.38 9.07 11.71
N LYS A 4 6.58 7.77 11.94
CA LYS A 4 6.89 6.87 10.83
C LYS A 4 5.83 6.93 9.74
N TYR A 5 4.56 7.07 10.13
CA TYR A 5 3.47 7.23 9.18
C TYR A 5 3.70 8.45 8.28
N THR A 6 4.03 9.60 8.86
CA THR A 6 4.25 10.83 8.10
C THR A 6 5.41 10.68 7.12
N GLU A 7 6.50 10.06 7.56
CA GLU A 7 7.66 9.83 6.71
C GLU A 7 7.30 8.98 5.49
N PHE A 8 6.60 7.89 5.69
CA PHE A 8 6.19 7.02 4.59
C PHE A 8 5.18 7.72 3.67
N SER A 9 4.25 8.47 4.25
CA SER A 9 3.26 9.20 3.48
C SER A 9 3.92 10.19 2.53
N GLU A 10 4.93 10.92 2.99
CA GLU A 10 5.66 11.86 2.14
C GLU A 10 6.37 11.16 0.99
N ILE A 11 6.97 10.01 1.25
CA ILE A 11 7.62 9.22 0.21
C ILE A 11 6.60 8.78 -0.84
N PHE A 12 5.47 8.24 -0.39
CA PHE A 12 4.46 7.68 -1.30
C PHE A 12 3.82 8.73 -2.18
N THR A 13 3.62 9.96 -1.69
CA THR A 13 3.04 11.01 -2.52
C THR A 13 3.88 11.35 -3.73
N LYS A 14 5.17 11.05 -3.70
CA LYS A 14 6.11 11.35 -4.78
C LYS A 14 6.26 10.21 -5.77
N LEU A 15 5.70 9.03 -5.47
CA LEU A 15 5.82 7.87 -6.33
C LEU A 15 4.75 7.88 -7.41
N SER A 16 5.06 7.28 -8.56
CA SER A 16 4.06 7.01 -9.59
C SER A 16 3.10 5.92 -9.13
N ASP A 17 1.99 5.77 -9.84
CA ASP A 17 1.03 4.70 -9.56
C ASP A 17 1.71 3.33 -9.64
N ASP A 18 2.53 3.10 -10.67
CA ASP A 18 3.22 1.82 -10.85
C ASP A 18 4.21 1.56 -9.72
N GLU A 19 4.91 2.60 -9.28
CA GLU A 19 5.85 2.47 -8.16
C GLU A 19 5.12 2.14 -6.86
N LEU A 20 3.93 2.69 -6.65
CA LEU A 20 3.13 2.34 -5.49
C LEU A 20 2.69 0.89 -5.51
N ILE A 21 2.26 0.41 -6.67
CA ILE A 21 1.86 -1.00 -6.83
C ILE A 21 3.06 -1.91 -6.57
N GLU A 22 4.23 -1.54 -7.07
CA GLU A 22 5.45 -2.29 -6.82
C GLU A 22 5.79 -2.32 -5.33
N SER A 23 5.61 -1.19 -4.64
CA SER A 23 5.83 -1.11 -3.19
C SER A 23 4.93 -2.07 -2.43
N PHE A 24 3.67 -2.19 -2.84
CA PHE A 24 2.75 -3.16 -2.27
C PHE A 24 3.24 -4.59 -2.54
N ASN A 25 3.60 -4.88 -3.79
CA ASN A 25 3.97 -6.24 -4.19
C ASN A 25 5.22 -6.74 -3.49
N LYS A 26 6.13 -5.85 -3.11
CA LYS A 26 7.32 -6.23 -2.35
C LYS A 26 6.98 -6.76 -0.95
N GLU A 27 5.83 -6.37 -0.41
CA GLU A 27 5.39 -6.81 0.91
C GLU A 27 4.59 -8.11 0.88
N VAL A 28 4.19 -8.55 -0.31
CA VAL A 28 3.39 -9.77 -0.45
C VAL A 28 4.22 -10.97 -0.06
N GLY A 29 3.67 -11.79 0.84
CA GLY A 29 4.35 -13.01 1.29
C GLY A 29 5.46 -12.78 2.29
N ASN A 30 5.76 -11.53 2.64
CA ASN A 30 6.78 -11.24 3.63
C ASN A 30 6.22 -11.52 5.02
N LYS A 31 6.84 -12.45 5.74
CA LYS A 31 6.37 -12.89 7.05
C LYS A 31 6.99 -12.17 8.22
N GLY A 32 8.02 -11.36 7.97
CA GLY A 32 8.66 -10.61 9.02
C GLY A 32 7.74 -9.50 9.53
N TRP A 33 7.63 -9.35 10.82
CA TRP A 33 6.84 -8.29 11.43
C TRP A 33 7.73 -7.37 12.24
N VAL A 34 7.68 -6.08 11.91
CA VAL A 34 8.32 -5.04 12.70
C VAL A 34 7.35 -3.86 12.81
N SER A 35 7.49 -3.07 13.87
CA SER A 35 6.58 -1.94 14.11
C SER A 35 6.52 -0.97 12.94
N ALA A 36 7.66 -0.65 12.35
CA ALA A 36 7.72 0.28 11.23
C ALA A 36 6.93 -0.21 10.02
N ARG A 37 6.82 -1.52 9.85
CA ARG A 37 6.05 -2.09 8.75
C ARG A 37 4.56 -1.82 8.86
N GLY A 38 4.04 -1.81 10.09
CA GLY A 38 2.64 -1.44 10.31
C GLY A 38 2.36 -0.03 9.82
N TYR A 39 3.22 0.91 10.15
CA TYR A 39 3.09 2.29 9.67
C TYR A 39 3.25 2.39 8.15
N TYR A 40 4.16 1.60 7.58
CA TYR A 40 4.38 1.55 6.14
C TYR A 40 3.10 1.14 5.41
N LEU A 41 2.47 0.05 5.86
CA LEU A 41 1.26 -0.46 5.21
C LEU A 41 0.07 0.47 5.39
N VAL A 42 -0.06 1.11 6.55
CA VAL A 42 -1.14 2.07 6.77
C VAL A 42 -0.96 3.29 5.87
N ALA A 43 0.25 3.81 5.76
CA ALA A 43 0.52 4.95 4.88
C ALA A 43 0.28 4.60 3.41
N LEU A 44 0.66 3.41 3.00
CA LEU A 44 0.45 2.94 1.63
C LEU A 44 -1.04 2.81 1.32
N HIS A 45 -1.81 2.24 2.23
CA HIS A 45 -3.27 2.13 2.11
C HIS A 45 -3.90 3.52 1.96
N SER A 46 -3.48 4.47 2.79
CA SER A 46 -3.97 5.83 2.74
C SER A 46 -3.67 6.49 1.39
N GLU A 47 -2.49 6.28 0.85
CA GLU A 47 -2.12 6.85 -0.45
C GLU A 47 -2.96 6.24 -1.58
N PHE A 48 -3.18 4.94 -1.56
CA PHE A 48 -4.04 4.27 -2.55
C PHE A 48 -5.45 4.88 -2.52
N THR A 49 -5.98 5.08 -1.32
CA THR A 49 -7.30 5.67 -1.13
C THR A 49 -7.35 7.11 -1.63
N THR A 50 -6.33 7.89 -1.32
CA THR A 50 -6.24 9.29 -1.76
C THR A 50 -6.21 9.41 -3.28
N ARG A 51 -5.55 8.47 -3.95
CA ARG A 51 -5.49 8.46 -5.42
C ARG A 51 -6.75 7.92 -6.09
N GLY A 52 -7.69 7.43 -5.29
CA GLY A 52 -8.95 6.90 -5.81
C GLY A 52 -8.83 5.50 -6.40
N PHE A 53 -7.82 4.72 -5.98
CA PHE A 53 -7.71 3.34 -6.43
C PHE A 53 -8.82 2.50 -5.83
N ASP A 54 -9.40 1.62 -6.66
CA ASP A 54 -10.35 0.61 -6.17
C ASP A 54 -9.53 -0.56 -5.60
N ILE A 55 -9.49 -0.66 -4.28
CA ILE A 55 -8.72 -1.68 -3.57
C ILE A 55 -9.62 -2.67 -2.84
N SER A 56 -10.88 -2.79 -3.28
CA SER A 56 -11.86 -3.65 -2.61
C SER A 56 -11.43 -5.11 -2.54
N LYS A 57 -10.59 -5.57 -3.45
CA LYS A 57 -10.14 -6.96 -3.48
C LYS A 57 -9.03 -7.24 -2.46
N ILE A 58 -8.37 -6.22 -1.96
CA ILE A 58 -7.19 -6.38 -1.11
C ILE A 58 -7.28 -5.60 0.20
N SER A 59 -8.44 -5.00 0.49
CA SER A 59 -8.63 -4.18 1.69
C SER A 59 -9.69 -4.79 2.59
N TYR A 60 -9.35 -4.88 3.89
CA TYR A 60 -10.28 -5.30 4.96
C TYR A 60 -10.17 -4.28 6.08
N ASP A 61 -11.27 -3.59 6.40
CA ASP A 61 -11.32 -2.69 7.56
C ASP A 61 -10.11 -1.75 7.61
N ASP A 62 -9.83 -1.05 6.52
CA ASP A 62 -8.72 -0.10 6.39
C ASP A 62 -7.33 -0.75 6.45
N ARG A 63 -7.27 -2.05 6.27
CA ARG A 63 -6.00 -2.79 6.24
C ARG A 63 -5.84 -3.52 4.93
N PHE A 64 -4.59 -3.70 4.52
CA PHE A 64 -4.28 -4.50 3.34
C PHE A 64 -4.19 -5.99 3.69
N SER A 65 -4.70 -6.81 2.75
CA SER A 65 -4.35 -8.22 2.69
C SER A 65 -3.11 -8.33 1.81
N ILE A 66 -2.01 -8.85 2.34
CA ILE A 66 -0.76 -8.98 1.59
C ILE A 66 -0.49 -10.43 1.18
N LYS A 67 -1.54 -11.14 0.82
CA LYS A 67 -1.46 -12.54 0.41
C LYS A 67 -1.15 -12.71 -1.08
N HIS A 68 -1.53 -11.75 -1.90
CA HIS A 68 -1.42 -11.86 -3.35
C HIS A 68 -0.86 -10.59 -3.95
N ARG A 69 -0.02 -10.76 -4.96
CA ARG A 69 0.44 -9.62 -5.75
C ARG A 69 -0.71 -9.06 -6.57
N ILE A 70 -0.61 -7.78 -6.89
CA ILE A 70 -1.64 -7.08 -7.63
C ILE A 70 -1.04 -6.35 -8.83
N ARG A 71 -1.92 -5.97 -9.74
CA ARG A 71 -1.61 -5.03 -10.80
C ARG A 71 -2.72 -4.00 -10.89
N LEU A 72 -2.43 -2.87 -11.49
CA LEU A 72 -3.38 -1.78 -11.63
C LEU A 72 -3.87 -1.71 -13.08
N ILE A 73 -5.18 -1.74 -13.26
CA ILE A 73 -5.81 -1.52 -14.56
C ILE A 73 -6.69 -0.30 -14.41
N GLY A 74 -6.30 0.80 -15.04
CA GLY A 74 -6.92 2.08 -14.76
C GLY A 74 -6.68 2.45 -13.31
N LYS A 75 -7.75 2.58 -12.54
CA LYS A 75 -7.68 2.86 -11.10
C LYS A 75 -8.04 1.65 -10.26
N LYS A 76 -8.15 0.48 -10.85
CA LYS A 76 -8.59 -0.72 -10.15
C LYS A 76 -7.41 -1.66 -9.89
N ALA A 77 -7.20 -1.98 -8.62
CA ALA A 77 -6.19 -2.97 -8.21
C ALA A 77 -6.82 -4.36 -8.30
N ILE A 78 -6.21 -5.22 -9.12
CA ILE A 78 -6.69 -6.60 -9.29
C ILE A 78 -5.62 -7.58 -8.87
N ILE A 79 -6.07 -8.72 -8.37
CA ILE A 79 -5.18 -9.80 -7.95
C ILE A 79 -4.62 -10.49 -9.18
N MET A 80 -3.30 -10.65 -9.18
CA MET A 80 -2.61 -11.34 -10.27
C MET A 80 -2.77 -12.83 -10.20
#